data_439bd823a8b58efd2ed732bbac3d451f
#
_entry.id   439bd823a8b58efd2ed732bbac3d451f
#
_cell.length_a   1.000
_cell.length_b   1.000
_cell.length_c   1.000
_cell.angle_alpha   90.00
_cell.angle_beta   90.00
_cell.angle_gamma   90.00
#
_symmetry.space_group_name_H-M   'P 1'
#
loop_
_entity.id
_entity.type
_entity.pdbx_description
1 polymer ?
#
loop_
_entity_poly.entity_id
_entity_poly.type
_entity_poly.pdbx_seq_one_letter_code
_entity_poly.pdbx_strand_id
1 'polypeptide(L)'
;MRLSIKAAIVLLLLPSGAFAQETPNFSGAWVLAWPEPDVRHGRKLSPAELIVVQKGRILRATFTEHGKTRTSTYHLDGTESKNLAAGGAPSKDTATVQYATLLIKSTVEVPKATLQMEQKWQLSADARHLIVQITANASSAAVPGFPLGSWENVYNRKAAPEVGSGKPGVGSQKSGVRKTPPSSP
;
A
#
# COMPACT_ATOMS: atom_id res chain seq x y z
N MET A 1 -27.74 -55.44 47.22
CA MET A 1 -26.55 -54.59 47.22
C MET A 1 -26.38 -53.89 45.85
N ARG A 2 -26.81 -52.63 45.68
CA ARG A 2 -26.80 -51.92 44.39
C ARG A 2 -25.76 -50.86 44.47
N LEU A 3 -24.69 -51.02 43.68
CA LEU A 3 -23.57 -50.06 43.58
C LEU A 3 -23.91 -48.99 42.55
N SER A 4 -24.16 -47.78 43.02
CA SER A 4 -24.40 -46.62 42.14
C SER A 4 -23.05 -45.96 41.81
N ILE A 5 -22.61 -46.13 40.57
CA ILE A 5 -21.43 -45.43 40.03
C ILE A 5 -21.87 -44.04 39.60
N LYS A 6 -21.45 -43.01 40.34
CA LYS A 6 -21.58 -41.61 39.95
C LYS A 6 -20.42 -41.26 39.03
N ALA A 7 -20.71 -41.16 37.72
CA ALA A 7 -19.72 -40.66 36.75
C ALA A 7 -19.58 -39.13 36.89
N ALA A 8 -18.45 -38.67 37.34
CA ALA A 8 -18.10 -37.26 37.36
C ALA A 8 -17.56 -36.87 35.97
N ILE A 9 -18.34 -36.10 35.22
CA ILE A 9 -17.87 -35.50 33.95
C ILE A 9 -17.02 -34.28 34.31
N VAL A 10 -15.70 -34.40 34.15
CA VAL A 10 -14.77 -33.26 34.24
C VAL A 10 -14.74 -32.56 32.87
N LEU A 11 -15.44 -31.45 32.79
CA LEU A 11 -15.45 -30.59 31.59
C LEU A 11 -14.13 -29.80 31.57
N LEU A 12 -13.16 -30.24 30.76
CA LEU A 12 -11.92 -29.51 30.50
C LEU A 12 -12.26 -28.26 29.66
N LEU A 13 -12.35 -27.11 30.29
CA LEU A 13 -12.38 -25.81 29.63
C LEU A 13 -10.97 -25.52 29.10
N LEU A 14 -10.71 -25.86 27.83
CA LEU A 14 -9.51 -25.41 27.13
C LEU A 14 -9.64 -23.90 26.89
N PRO A 15 -8.69 -23.09 27.36
CA PRO A 15 -8.70 -21.68 26.99
C PRO A 15 -8.51 -21.58 25.48
N SER A 16 -9.54 -21.17 24.77
CA SER A 16 -9.45 -20.77 23.37
C SER A 16 -8.60 -19.50 23.32
N GLY A 17 -7.29 -19.65 23.23
CA GLY A 17 -6.38 -18.53 22.96
C GLY A 17 -6.78 -17.92 21.63
N ALA A 18 -7.52 -16.84 21.67
CA ALA A 18 -7.73 -15.99 20.51
C ALA A 18 -6.34 -15.43 20.13
N PHE A 19 -5.64 -16.09 19.21
CA PHE A 19 -4.48 -15.51 18.57
C PHE A 19 -4.96 -14.23 17.89
N ALA A 20 -4.68 -13.08 18.48
CA ALA A 20 -4.89 -11.81 17.83
C ALA A 20 -4.01 -11.83 16.56
N GLN A 21 -4.64 -12.08 15.42
CA GLN A 21 -3.95 -12.09 14.15
C GLN A 21 -3.43 -10.66 13.91
N GLU A 22 -2.12 -10.51 13.92
CA GLU A 22 -1.48 -9.21 13.74
C GLU A 22 -1.91 -8.63 12.39
N THR A 23 -2.44 -7.41 12.41
CA THR A 23 -2.84 -6.71 11.19
C THR A 23 -1.60 -6.47 10.34
N PRO A 24 -1.57 -6.92 9.07
CA PRO A 24 -0.40 -6.72 8.22
C PRO A 24 -0.09 -5.24 8.08
N ASN A 25 1.20 -4.91 8.11
CA ASN A 25 1.67 -3.54 7.96
C ASN A 25 2.11 -3.30 6.51
N PHE A 26 1.28 -2.59 5.77
CA PHE A 26 1.52 -2.25 4.37
C PHE A 26 2.46 -1.05 4.19
N SER A 27 2.92 -0.40 5.26
CA SER A 27 3.79 0.78 5.18
C SER A 27 5.04 0.49 4.36
N GLY A 28 5.40 1.43 3.50
CA GLY A 28 6.57 1.34 2.64
C GLY A 28 6.46 2.23 1.42
N ALA A 29 7.58 2.34 0.72
CA ALA A 29 7.63 2.88 -0.63
C ALA A 29 7.70 1.71 -1.61
N TRP A 30 6.84 1.73 -2.60
CA TRP A 30 6.61 0.64 -3.53
C TRP A 30 6.73 1.14 -4.95
N VAL A 31 7.46 0.42 -5.79
CA VAL A 31 7.64 0.71 -7.20
C VAL A 31 7.02 -0.42 -7.99
N LEU A 32 6.21 -0.09 -8.98
CA LEU A 32 5.57 -1.07 -9.83
C LEU A 32 6.65 -1.93 -10.47
N ALA A 33 6.69 -3.22 -10.11
CA ALA A 33 7.44 -4.20 -10.82
C ALA A 33 6.81 -4.29 -12.21
N TRP A 34 7.63 -4.27 -13.25
CA TRP A 34 7.20 -4.20 -14.63
C TRP A 34 5.84 -4.86 -14.84
N PRO A 35 4.79 -4.10 -15.21
CA PRO A 35 3.50 -4.70 -15.48
C PRO A 35 3.66 -5.55 -16.71
N GLU A 36 3.10 -6.74 -16.71
CA GLU A 36 2.69 -7.31 -17.98
C GLU A 36 1.80 -6.26 -18.65
N PRO A 37 2.17 -5.73 -19.80
CA PRO A 37 1.35 -4.73 -20.44
C PRO A 37 0.01 -5.40 -20.75
N ASP A 38 -1.07 -4.96 -20.11
CA ASP A 38 -2.37 -5.20 -20.70
C ASP A 38 -2.43 -4.37 -21.98
N VAL A 39 -1.89 -5.00 -23.03
CA VAL A 39 -1.65 -4.41 -24.35
C VAL A 39 -2.97 -4.07 -25.04
N ARG A 40 -4.11 -4.52 -24.49
CA ARG A 40 -5.41 -4.37 -25.13
C ARG A 40 -5.88 -2.93 -25.19
N HIS A 41 -5.35 -2.02 -24.40
CA HIS A 41 -5.84 -0.64 -24.35
C HIS A 41 -4.76 0.45 -24.29
N GLY A 42 -3.47 0.13 -24.42
CA GLY A 42 -2.40 1.11 -24.56
C GLY A 42 -2.20 2.09 -23.39
N ARG A 43 -2.86 1.88 -22.26
CA ARG A 43 -2.79 2.75 -21.08
C ARG A 43 -2.15 2.01 -19.92
N LYS A 44 -1.09 2.59 -19.36
CA LYS A 44 -0.63 2.22 -18.03
C LYS A 44 -1.68 2.68 -17.03
N LEU A 45 -2.45 1.75 -16.50
CA LEU A 45 -3.56 2.01 -15.57
C LEU A 45 -3.12 2.00 -14.11
N SER A 46 -1.88 1.68 -13.86
CA SER A 46 -1.36 1.46 -12.52
C SER A 46 -0.38 2.56 -12.15
N PRO A 47 -0.46 3.10 -10.93
CA PRO A 47 0.52 4.04 -10.42
C PRO A 47 1.93 3.44 -10.49
N ALA A 48 2.89 4.23 -11.00
CA ALA A 48 4.28 3.80 -11.09
C ALA A 48 4.92 3.67 -9.71
N GLU A 49 4.49 4.53 -8.78
CA GLU A 49 4.96 4.52 -7.40
C GLU A 49 3.79 4.62 -6.43
N LEU A 50 3.94 3.97 -5.29
CA LEU A 50 2.97 3.98 -4.20
C LEU A 50 3.73 4.12 -2.88
N ILE A 51 3.38 5.15 -2.10
CA ILE A 51 3.89 5.32 -0.74
C ILE A 51 2.75 5.06 0.22
N VAL A 52 2.93 4.11 1.10
CA VAL A 52 1.93 3.73 2.11
C VAL A 52 2.46 4.06 3.50
N VAL A 53 1.63 4.72 4.29
CA VAL A 53 1.86 4.96 5.72
C VAL A 53 0.66 4.43 6.48
N GLN A 54 0.88 3.41 7.30
CA GLN A 54 -0.14 2.82 8.16
C GLN A 54 0.16 3.14 9.62
N LYS A 55 -0.80 3.72 10.32
CA LYS A 55 -0.74 4.02 11.77
C LYS A 55 -2.01 3.53 12.43
N GLY A 56 -1.92 2.44 13.18
CA GLY A 56 -3.08 1.79 13.77
C GLY A 56 -4.11 1.40 12.70
N ARG A 57 -5.33 1.92 12.78
CA ARG A 57 -6.41 1.64 11.84
C ARG A 57 -6.52 2.64 10.69
N ILE A 58 -5.56 3.53 10.53
CA ILE A 58 -5.54 4.50 9.44
C ILE A 58 -4.42 4.14 8.49
N LEU A 59 -4.76 4.00 7.21
CA LEU A 59 -3.82 3.80 6.11
C LEU A 59 -3.91 4.98 5.15
N ARG A 60 -2.78 5.63 4.90
CA ARG A 60 -2.65 6.67 3.88
C ARG A 60 -1.82 6.13 2.74
N ALA A 61 -2.36 6.18 1.53
CA ALA A 61 -1.69 5.74 0.31
C ALA A 61 -1.53 6.94 -0.64
N THR A 62 -0.29 7.23 -1.01
CA THR A 62 0.05 8.25 -2.01
C THR A 62 0.46 7.55 -3.29
N PHE A 63 -0.30 7.78 -4.35
CA PHE A 63 -0.12 7.19 -5.66
C PHE A 63 0.53 8.22 -6.58
N THR A 64 1.57 7.82 -7.31
CA THR A 64 2.19 8.66 -8.35
C THR A 64 1.94 8.03 -9.71
N GLU A 65 1.26 8.78 -10.58
CA GLU A 65 0.89 8.37 -11.92
C GLU A 65 1.18 9.50 -12.89
N HIS A 66 1.96 9.25 -13.93
CA HIS A 66 2.34 10.25 -14.94
C HIS A 66 2.84 11.59 -14.34
N GLY A 67 3.65 11.51 -13.29
CA GLY A 67 4.17 12.69 -12.58
C GLY A 67 3.15 13.44 -11.71
N LYS A 68 1.91 12.98 -11.63
CA LYS A 68 0.89 13.51 -10.74
C LYS A 68 0.74 12.62 -9.51
N THR A 69 0.58 13.24 -8.36
CA THR A 69 0.35 12.52 -7.11
C THR A 69 -1.07 12.73 -6.62
N ARG A 70 -1.66 11.69 -6.05
CA ARG A 70 -2.90 11.77 -5.27
C ARG A 70 -2.72 10.98 -3.98
N THR A 71 -3.37 11.42 -2.92
CA THR A 71 -3.35 10.73 -1.64
C THR A 71 -4.75 10.31 -1.27
N SER A 72 -4.91 9.06 -0.88
CA SER A 72 -6.16 8.52 -0.33
C SER A 72 -5.91 8.11 1.12
N THR A 73 -6.92 8.31 1.94
CA THR A 73 -6.92 7.88 3.35
C THR A 73 -8.02 6.85 3.55
N TYR A 74 -7.69 5.75 4.20
CA TYR A 74 -8.61 4.65 4.46
C TYR A 74 -8.66 4.36 5.95
N HIS A 75 -9.88 4.14 6.45
CA HIS A 75 -10.13 3.61 7.79
C HIS A 75 -10.28 2.09 7.68
N LEU A 76 -9.38 1.34 8.33
CA LEU A 76 -9.29 -0.12 8.19
C LEU A 76 -10.36 -0.88 8.99
N ASP A 77 -11.30 -0.18 9.58
CA ASP A 77 -12.46 -0.71 10.32
C ASP A 77 -13.76 -0.73 9.49
N GLY A 78 -13.68 -0.40 8.20
CA GLY A 78 -14.81 -0.35 7.29
C GLY A 78 -15.56 0.99 7.28
N THR A 79 -15.14 1.97 8.08
CA THR A 79 -15.71 3.31 8.02
C THR A 79 -15.45 3.95 6.65
N GLU A 80 -16.49 4.58 6.08
CA GLU A 80 -16.40 5.25 4.78
C GLU A 80 -15.40 6.40 4.81
N SER A 81 -14.55 6.45 3.81
CA SER A 81 -13.61 7.54 3.54
C SER A 81 -13.97 8.22 2.22
N LYS A 82 -13.82 9.53 2.16
CA LYS A 82 -14.00 10.32 0.91
C LYS A 82 -12.62 10.61 0.34
N ASN A 83 -12.36 10.15 -0.88
CA ASN A 83 -11.10 10.29 -1.57
C ASN A 83 -11.31 10.79 -3.01
N LEU A 84 -10.23 10.83 -3.77
CA LEU A 84 -10.25 11.06 -5.21
C LEU A 84 -9.74 9.81 -5.92
N ALA A 85 -10.47 9.34 -6.90
CA ALA A 85 -10.06 8.27 -7.80
C ALA A 85 -9.02 8.77 -8.81
N ALA A 86 -8.45 7.86 -9.62
CA ALA A 86 -7.65 8.22 -10.78
C ALA A 86 -8.45 9.17 -11.69
N GLY A 87 -7.79 10.24 -12.16
CA GLY A 87 -8.48 11.29 -12.93
C GLY A 87 -9.19 12.36 -12.10
N GLY A 88 -9.16 12.27 -10.75
CA GLY A 88 -9.68 13.31 -9.85
C GLY A 88 -11.18 13.24 -9.55
N ALA A 89 -11.88 12.20 -10.01
CA ALA A 89 -13.29 12.00 -9.69
C ALA A 89 -13.46 11.68 -8.20
N PRO A 90 -14.50 12.21 -7.51
CA PRO A 90 -14.78 11.86 -6.13
C PRO A 90 -15.05 10.37 -5.96
N SER A 91 -14.52 9.78 -4.90
CA SER A 91 -14.80 8.39 -4.51
C SER A 91 -15.25 8.29 -3.05
N LYS A 92 -16.07 7.27 -2.79
CA LYS A 92 -16.42 6.79 -1.46
C LYS A 92 -15.79 5.42 -1.31
N ASP A 93 -14.95 5.29 -0.32
CA ASP A 93 -14.13 4.10 -0.13
C ASP A 93 -14.38 3.50 1.25
N THR A 94 -14.49 2.18 1.33
CA THR A 94 -14.45 1.43 2.58
C THR A 94 -13.25 0.48 2.54
N ALA A 95 -12.60 0.30 3.69
CA ALA A 95 -11.42 -0.56 3.78
C ALA A 95 -11.50 -1.45 5.02
N THR A 96 -11.25 -2.74 4.85
CA THR A 96 -11.20 -3.71 5.94
C THR A 96 -10.01 -4.64 5.78
N VAL A 97 -9.47 -5.11 6.88
CA VAL A 97 -8.45 -6.15 6.88
C VAL A 97 -9.09 -7.46 7.27
N GLN A 98 -8.99 -8.45 6.39
CA GLN A 98 -9.47 -9.81 6.63
C GLN A 98 -8.29 -10.76 6.46
N TYR A 99 -7.92 -11.43 7.54
CA TYR A 99 -6.70 -12.24 7.59
C TYR A 99 -5.47 -11.38 7.23
N ALA A 100 -4.72 -11.75 6.21
CA ALA A 100 -3.55 -11.01 5.73
C ALA A 100 -3.86 -10.10 4.51
N THR A 101 -5.14 -9.89 4.18
CA THR A 101 -5.58 -9.15 3.00
C THR A 101 -6.28 -7.85 3.40
N LEU A 102 -5.83 -6.74 2.84
CA LEU A 102 -6.57 -5.48 2.88
C LEU A 102 -7.53 -5.46 1.69
N LEU A 103 -8.82 -5.36 1.99
CA LEU A 103 -9.89 -5.21 1.02
C LEU A 103 -10.35 -3.76 0.99
N ILE A 104 -10.24 -3.11 -0.16
CA ILE A 104 -10.74 -1.75 -0.40
C ILE A 104 -11.85 -1.83 -1.43
N LYS A 105 -13.02 -1.28 -1.11
CA LYS A 105 -14.14 -1.13 -2.05
C LYS A 105 -14.38 0.35 -2.28
N SER A 106 -14.42 0.75 -3.54
CA SER A 106 -14.58 2.14 -3.97
C SER A 106 -15.79 2.28 -4.87
N THR A 107 -16.58 3.31 -4.61
CA THR A 107 -17.65 3.77 -5.50
C THR A 107 -17.24 5.13 -6.04
N VAL A 108 -17.12 5.26 -7.37
CA VAL A 108 -16.67 6.47 -8.05
C VAL A 108 -17.80 6.98 -8.94
N GLU A 109 -18.21 8.21 -8.71
CA GLU A 109 -19.23 8.89 -9.50
C GLU A 109 -18.57 9.56 -10.71
N VAL A 110 -18.93 9.14 -11.91
CA VAL A 110 -18.46 9.76 -13.15
C VAL A 110 -19.67 10.21 -13.99
N PRO A 111 -19.54 11.13 -14.93
CA PRO A 111 -20.65 11.54 -15.76
C PRO A 111 -21.32 10.33 -16.46
N LYS A 112 -22.61 10.15 -16.21
CA LYS A 112 -23.47 9.09 -16.78
C LYS A 112 -23.22 7.66 -16.30
N ALA A 113 -22.35 7.44 -15.27
CA ALA A 113 -22.12 6.12 -14.72
C ALA A 113 -21.60 6.17 -13.29
N THR A 114 -21.76 5.05 -12.59
CA THR A 114 -21.10 4.77 -11.33
C THR A 114 -20.14 3.61 -11.55
N LEU A 115 -18.88 3.81 -11.15
CA LEU A 115 -17.86 2.76 -11.16
C LEU A 115 -17.76 2.14 -9.78
N GLN A 116 -17.70 0.83 -9.73
CA GLN A 116 -17.41 0.07 -8.53
C GLN A 116 -16.07 -0.63 -8.71
N MET A 117 -15.16 -0.39 -7.79
CA MET A 117 -13.85 -1.02 -7.77
C MET A 117 -13.65 -1.79 -6.47
N GLU A 118 -13.08 -2.96 -6.58
CA GLU A 118 -12.58 -3.76 -5.47
C GLU A 118 -11.09 -3.96 -5.63
N GLN A 119 -10.32 -3.67 -4.59
CA GLN A 119 -8.88 -3.91 -4.54
C GLN A 119 -8.57 -4.85 -3.38
N LYS A 120 -7.75 -5.86 -3.63
CA LYS A 120 -7.21 -6.77 -2.63
C LYS A 120 -5.70 -6.59 -2.59
N TRP A 121 -5.19 -6.14 -1.44
CA TRP A 121 -3.78 -5.93 -1.23
C TRP A 121 -3.22 -7.01 -0.34
N GLN A 122 -2.14 -7.64 -0.77
CA GLN A 122 -1.45 -8.68 -0.03
C GLN A 122 0.06 -8.45 -0.08
N LEU A 123 0.73 -8.73 1.04
CA LEU A 123 2.18 -8.77 1.08
C LEU A 123 2.65 -10.20 0.76
N SER A 124 3.75 -10.32 0.02
CA SER A 124 4.47 -11.59 -0.08
C SER A 124 4.98 -12.03 1.30
N ALA A 125 5.28 -13.31 1.47
CA ALA A 125 5.74 -13.87 2.74
C ALA A 125 7.01 -13.18 3.28
N ASP A 126 7.89 -12.69 2.40
CA ASP A 126 9.09 -11.94 2.74
C ASP A 126 8.84 -10.42 2.86
N ALA A 127 7.61 -9.98 2.68
CA ALA A 127 7.17 -8.58 2.67
C ALA A 127 7.94 -7.68 1.67
N ARG A 128 8.56 -8.26 0.64
CA ARG A 128 9.29 -7.52 -0.39
C ARG A 128 8.40 -7.12 -1.56
N HIS A 129 7.27 -7.79 -1.73
CA HIS A 129 6.31 -7.50 -2.78
C HIS A 129 4.95 -7.13 -2.18
N LEU A 130 4.30 -6.15 -2.81
CA LEU A 130 2.90 -5.84 -2.58
C LEU A 130 2.13 -6.23 -3.83
N ILE A 131 1.21 -7.17 -3.68
CA ILE A 131 0.34 -7.67 -4.74
C ILE A 131 -1.00 -6.96 -4.59
N VAL A 132 -1.47 -6.31 -5.65
CA VAL A 132 -2.74 -5.58 -5.69
C VAL A 132 -3.60 -6.13 -6.81
N GLN A 133 -4.60 -6.92 -6.46
CA GLN A 133 -5.62 -7.38 -7.40
C GLN A 133 -6.73 -6.34 -7.44
N ILE A 134 -7.14 -5.96 -8.65
CA ILE A 134 -8.16 -4.93 -8.89
C ILE A 134 -9.24 -5.51 -9.77
N THR A 135 -10.50 -5.29 -9.37
CA THR A 135 -11.67 -5.58 -10.19
C THR A 135 -12.48 -4.31 -10.31
N ALA A 136 -12.84 -3.92 -11.54
CA ALA A 136 -13.62 -2.74 -11.83
C ALA A 136 -14.84 -3.08 -12.68
N ASN A 137 -16.00 -2.59 -12.25
CA ASN A 137 -17.28 -2.72 -12.93
C ASN A 137 -17.93 -1.35 -13.06
N ALA A 138 -18.79 -1.18 -14.06
CA ALA A 138 -19.56 0.04 -14.26
C ALA A 138 -21.05 -0.27 -14.35
N SER A 139 -21.89 0.69 -13.93
CA SER A 139 -23.35 0.60 -14.07
C SER A 139 -23.84 0.70 -15.52
N SER A 140 -22.99 1.17 -16.44
CA SER A 140 -23.26 1.20 -17.87
C SER A 140 -22.12 0.56 -18.67
N ALA A 141 -22.41 0.02 -19.84
CA ALA A 141 -21.52 -0.84 -20.62
C ALA A 141 -20.23 -0.16 -21.12
N ALA A 142 -20.14 1.15 -21.11
CA ALA A 142 -18.95 1.85 -21.55
C ALA A 142 -18.73 3.15 -20.75
N VAL A 143 -17.69 3.17 -19.97
CA VAL A 143 -17.14 4.41 -19.40
C VAL A 143 -15.85 4.73 -20.15
N PRO A 144 -15.88 5.71 -21.07
CA PRO A 144 -14.72 6.02 -21.89
C PRO A 144 -13.48 6.30 -21.02
N GLY A 145 -12.40 5.62 -21.32
CA GLY A 145 -11.13 5.84 -20.67
C GLY A 145 -10.95 5.16 -19.30
N PHE A 146 -11.89 4.34 -18.87
CA PHE A 146 -11.77 3.53 -17.68
C PHE A 146 -11.74 2.03 -18.03
N PRO A 147 -10.74 1.28 -17.58
CA PRO A 147 -10.71 -0.16 -17.81
C PRO A 147 -11.73 -0.84 -16.92
N LEU A 148 -12.51 -1.72 -17.51
CA LEU A 148 -13.40 -2.63 -16.80
C LEU A 148 -12.80 -4.03 -16.83
N GLY A 149 -13.07 -4.81 -15.79
CA GLY A 149 -12.55 -6.17 -15.64
C GLY A 149 -11.61 -6.30 -14.46
N SER A 150 -10.74 -7.30 -14.53
CA SER A 150 -9.81 -7.61 -13.44
C SER A 150 -8.38 -7.61 -13.94
N TRP A 151 -7.46 -7.08 -13.12
CA TRP A 151 -6.02 -7.12 -13.37
C TRP A 151 -5.25 -7.16 -12.04
N GLU A 152 -3.97 -7.47 -12.13
CA GLU A 152 -3.07 -7.55 -10.98
C GLU A 152 -1.86 -6.65 -11.19
N ASN A 153 -1.44 -5.99 -10.14
CA ASN A 153 -0.23 -5.20 -10.08
C ASN A 153 0.68 -5.79 -9.02
N VAL A 154 1.94 -5.96 -9.34
CA VAL A 154 2.98 -6.34 -8.39
C VAL A 154 3.91 -5.16 -8.20
N TYR A 155 4.13 -4.78 -6.96
CA TYR A 155 5.05 -3.71 -6.58
C TYR A 155 6.21 -4.28 -5.79
N ASN A 156 7.42 -3.84 -6.10
CA ASN A 156 8.61 -4.13 -5.32
C ASN A 156 8.78 -3.09 -4.22
N ARG A 157 9.17 -3.50 -3.04
CA ARG A 157 9.52 -2.58 -1.96
C ARG A 157 10.79 -1.83 -2.35
N LYS A 158 10.75 -0.50 -2.33
CA LYS A 158 11.93 0.34 -2.53
C LYS A 158 12.80 0.21 -1.28
N ALA A 159 14.09 -0.07 -1.45
CA ALA A 159 15.03 -0.04 -0.35
C ALA A 159 15.01 1.34 0.31
N ALA A 160 15.03 1.39 1.63
CA ALA A 160 15.29 2.66 2.31
C ALA A 160 16.63 3.22 1.78
N PRO A 161 16.74 4.53 1.52
CA PRO A 161 18.04 5.09 1.19
C PRO A 161 19.00 4.69 2.30
N GLU A 162 20.08 4.03 1.94
CA GLU A 162 21.15 3.76 2.91
C GLU A 162 21.56 5.12 3.47
N VAL A 163 21.29 5.31 4.76
CA VAL A 163 21.87 6.43 5.49
C VAL A 163 23.37 6.15 5.47
N GLY A 164 24.05 6.74 4.50
CA GLY A 164 25.49 6.59 4.34
C GLY A 164 26.13 6.84 5.68
N SER A 165 26.75 5.80 6.24
CA SER A 165 27.64 5.93 7.36
C SER A 165 28.81 6.80 6.91
N GLY A 166 28.59 8.12 6.94
CA GLY A 166 29.62 9.10 6.66
C GLY A 166 30.77 8.87 7.64
N LYS A 167 31.77 8.15 7.15
CA LYS A 167 33.06 8.05 7.84
C LYS A 167 33.53 9.49 8.02
N PRO A 168 33.76 9.97 9.24
CA PRO A 168 34.27 11.33 9.41
C PRO A 168 35.64 11.37 8.74
N GLY A 169 35.70 12.04 7.60
CA GLY A 169 36.94 12.33 6.90
C GLY A 169 37.79 13.21 7.81
N VAL A 170 38.87 12.65 8.33
CA VAL A 170 39.92 13.39 9.00
C VAL A 170 40.53 14.35 7.95
N GLY A 171 40.06 15.60 7.98
CA GLY A 171 40.57 16.66 7.16
C GLY A 171 42.00 17.00 7.60
N SER A 172 43.00 16.52 6.86
CA SER A 172 44.37 17.04 6.95
C SER A 172 44.36 18.49 6.46
N GLN A 173 44.40 19.44 7.39
CA GLN A 173 44.70 20.82 7.13
C GLN A 173 46.14 20.92 6.58
N LYS A 174 46.33 21.07 5.26
CA LYS A 174 47.55 21.53 4.66
C LYS A 174 47.63 23.03 4.84
N SER A 175 48.50 23.46 5.78
CA SER A 175 48.94 24.83 5.96
C SER A 175 49.63 25.34 4.67
N GLY A 176 48.92 26.17 3.90
CA GLY A 176 49.45 26.82 2.72
C GLY A 176 50.17 28.13 3.08
N VAL A 177 51.49 28.14 3.03
CA VAL A 177 52.34 29.30 3.17
C VAL A 177 52.04 30.33 2.06
N ARG A 178 51.56 31.48 2.46
CA ARG A 178 51.30 32.64 1.61
C ARG A 178 52.64 33.29 1.19
N LYS A 179 53.05 33.15 -0.06
CA LYS A 179 54.14 33.91 -0.64
C LYS A 179 53.62 35.27 -1.11
N THR A 180 54.15 36.33 -0.52
CA THR A 180 53.99 37.72 -0.95
C THR A 180 54.79 37.95 -2.23
N PRO A 181 54.25 38.64 -3.26
CA PRO A 181 55.04 39.05 -4.43
C PRO A 181 55.85 40.34 -4.11
N PRO A 182 57.03 40.52 -4.72
CA PRO A 182 57.84 41.71 -4.54
C PRO A 182 57.33 42.91 -5.35
N SER A 183 57.41 44.07 -4.72
CA SER A 183 57.21 45.39 -5.34
C SER A 183 58.32 45.65 -6.33
N SER A 184 57.98 46.11 -7.50
CA SER A 184 58.97 46.70 -8.50
C SER A 184 58.83 48.20 -8.59
N PRO A 185 59.94 48.89 -8.94
CA PRO A 185 60.09 50.32 -8.86
C PRO A 185 59.34 51.09 -9.94
#